data_dbaa906053c7311a1330e5743ac90a6c
#
_entry.id   dbaa906053c7311a1330e5743ac90a6c
#
_cell.length_a   1.000
_cell.length_b   1.000
_cell.length_c   1.000
_cell.angle_alpha   90.00
_cell.angle_beta   90.00
_cell.angle_gamma   90.00
#
_symmetry.space_group_name_H-M   'P 1'
#
loop_
_entity.id
_entity.type
_entity.pdbx_description
1 polymer ?
#
loop_
_entity_poly.entity_id
_entity_poly.type
_entity_poly.pdbx_seq_one_letter_code
_entity_poly.pdbx_strand_id
1 'polypeptide(L)'
;MIKAEFLRYSDALVGFSVSGHAGAGEYGHDIVCSAVTSAVMLTANTITDFLYAGADVKIGENKVLLVLKDPDSVMSMAAKQVIASFHKHLEIIAADAKGTIQITVKEVKARKGK
;
A
#
# COMPACT_ATOMS: atom_id res chain seq x y z
N MET A 1 -8.65 -5.38 -12.89
CA MET A 1 -7.53 -4.47 -12.71
C MET A 1 -7.32 -4.20 -11.23
N ILE A 2 -6.09 -4.25 -10.80
CA ILE A 2 -5.76 -3.94 -9.42
C ILE A 2 -5.72 -2.43 -9.25
N LYS A 3 -6.29 -1.93 -8.17
CA LYS A 3 -6.28 -0.51 -7.87
C LYS A 3 -5.50 -0.29 -6.59
N ALA A 4 -4.45 0.51 -6.67
CA ALA A 4 -3.62 0.84 -5.54
C ALA A 4 -3.68 2.36 -5.33
N GLU A 5 -4.27 2.78 -4.23
CA GLU A 5 -4.34 4.19 -3.90
C GLU A 5 -3.44 4.46 -2.71
N PHE A 6 -2.55 5.42 -2.85
CA PHE A 6 -1.66 5.80 -1.76
C PHE A 6 -2.11 7.13 -1.16
N LEU A 7 -1.92 7.27 0.12
CA LEU A 7 -2.30 8.47 0.85
C LEU A 7 -1.04 9.24 1.19
N ARG A 8 -1.02 10.51 0.81
CA ARG A 8 0.13 11.39 1.08
C ARG A 8 -0.25 12.49 2.05
N TYR A 9 0.58 12.68 3.04
CA TYR A 9 0.39 13.70 4.05
C TYR A 9 1.74 14.35 4.31
N SER A 10 1.80 15.67 4.17
CA SER A 10 3.04 16.41 4.44
C SER A 10 4.23 15.84 3.67
N ASP A 11 4.00 15.63 2.38
CA ASP A 11 5.04 15.16 1.44
C ASP A 11 5.53 13.75 1.68
N ALA A 12 4.86 12.96 2.49
CA ALA A 12 5.23 11.57 2.73
C ALA A 12 4.02 10.68 2.55
N LEU A 13 4.25 9.47 2.07
CA LEU A 13 3.18 8.50 1.95
C LEU A 13 2.93 7.89 3.32
N VAL A 14 1.69 7.93 3.76
CA VAL A 14 1.33 7.49 5.11
C VAL A 14 0.31 6.36 5.12
N GLY A 15 -0.08 5.88 3.97
CA GLY A 15 -1.02 4.78 3.92
C GLY A 15 -1.29 4.34 2.50
N PHE A 16 -2.05 3.26 2.37
CA PHE A 16 -2.43 2.75 1.06
C PHE A 16 -3.65 1.88 1.16
N SER A 17 -4.29 1.72 0.02
CA SER A 17 -5.42 0.81 -0.14
C SER A 17 -5.20 0.07 -1.46
N VAL A 18 -5.19 -1.25 -1.40
CA VAL A 18 -5.02 -2.07 -2.59
C VAL A 18 -6.22 -2.99 -2.72
N SER A 19 -6.85 -3.00 -3.88
CA SER A 19 -8.05 -3.77 -4.07
C SER A 19 -8.16 -4.25 -5.51
N GLY A 20 -9.16 -5.09 -5.78
CA GLY A 20 -9.49 -5.47 -7.13
C GLY A 20 -8.57 -6.50 -7.74
N HIS A 21 -7.85 -7.24 -6.92
CA HIS A 21 -6.86 -8.15 -7.45
C HIS A 21 -7.42 -9.47 -7.92
N ALA A 22 -8.67 -9.66 -7.87
CA ALA A 22 -9.23 -10.93 -8.27
C ALA A 22 -9.21 -11.03 -9.78
N GLY A 23 -8.13 -11.39 -10.31
CA GLY A 23 -7.89 -11.30 -11.72
C GLY A 23 -8.67 -12.25 -12.57
N ALA A 24 -9.75 -12.65 -12.29
CA ALA A 24 -10.65 -13.35 -13.18
C ALA A 24 -10.00 -14.39 -14.07
N GLY A 25 -8.88 -14.89 -13.70
CA GLY A 25 -8.30 -15.99 -14.43
C GLY A 25 -7.64 -15.65 -15.75
N GLU A 26 -7.43 -14.39 -16.05
CA GLU A 26 -6.73 -14.07 -17.27
C GLU A 26 -5.27 -14.44 -17.16
N TYR A 27 -4.75 -15.01 -18.21
CA TYR A 27 -3.35 -15.42 -18.22
C TYR A 27 -2.47 -14.20 -17.97
N GLY A 28 -1.54 -14.33 -17.04
CA GLY A 28 -0.66 -13.24 -16.68
C GLY A 28 -1.17 -12.40 -15.51
N HIS A 29 -2.47 -12.30 -15.36
CA HIS A 29 -3.02 -11.52 -14.26
C HIS A 29 -2.80 -12.22 -12.92
N ASP A 30 -2.81 -13.55 -12.91
CA ASP A 30 -2.56 -14.28 -11.66
C ASP A 30 -1.16 -14.04 -11.14
N ILE A 31 -0.19 -13.91 -12.04
CA ILE A 31 1.18 -13.65 -11.65
C ILE A 31 1.28 -12.28 -11.03
N VAL A 32 0.66 -11.27 -11.66
CA VAL A 32 0.68 -9.92 -11.13
C VAL A 32 -0.04 -9.86 -9.78
N CYS A 33 -1.19 -10.52 -9.68
CA CYS A 33 -1.94 -10.54 -8.42
C CYS A 33 -1.11 -11.16 -7.31
N SER A 34 -0.40 -12.26 -7.59
CA SER A 34 0.44 -12.89 -6.59
C SER A 34 1.58 -11.97 -6.16
N ALA A 35 2.20 -11.31 -7.12
CA ALA A 35 3.30 -10.41 -6.82
C ALA A 35 2.83 -9.25 -5.95
N VAL A 36 1.70 -8.66 -6.30
CA VAL A 36 1.16 -7.54 -5.54
C VAL A 36 0.73 -7.98 -4.15
N THR A 37 0.04 -9.11 -4.05
CA THR A 37 -0.42 -9.61 -2.76
C THR A 37 0.76 -9.88 -1.83
N SER A 38 1.80 -10.51 -2.35
CA SER A 38 3.00 -10.79 -1.56
C SER A 38 3.64 -9.48 -1.08
N ALA A 39 3.73 -8.49 -1.95
CA ALA A 39 4.32 -7.20 -1.57
C ALA A 39 3.48 -6.49 -0.52
N VAL A 40 2.16 -6.53 -0.66
CA VAL A 40 1.26 -5.91 0.32
C VAL A 40 1.46 -6.54 1.70
N MET A 41 1.48 -7.86 1.76
CA MET A 41 1.59 -8.54 3.04
C MET A 41 2.95 -8.33 3.67
N LEU A 42 4.00 -8.35 2.88
CA LEU A 42 5.33 -8.06 3.39
C LEU A 42 5.40 -6.64 3.95
N THR A 43 4.83 -5.68 3.22
CA THR A 43 4.82 -4.30 3.65
C THR A 43 4.06 -4.14 4.97
N ALA A 44 2.86 -4.69 5.04
CA ALA A 44 2.05 -4.58 6.24
C ALA A 44 2.72 -5.25 7.44
N ASN A 45 3.26 -6.45 7.25
CA ASN A 45 3.92 -7.15 8.34
C ASN A 45 5.15 -6.40 8.82
N THR A 46 5.90 -5.81 7.90
CA THR A 46 7.08 -5.05 8.29
C THR A 46 6.68 -3.88 9.17
N ILE A 47 5.65 -3.15 8.78
CA ILE A 47 5.24 -1.97 9.52
C ILE A 47 4.70 -2.33 10.91
N THR A 48 3.86 -3.36 10.98
CA THR A 48 3.20 -3.68 12.25
C THR A 48 4.05 -4.53 13.17
N ASP A 49 4.75 -5.52 12.63
CA ASP A 49 5.40 -6.53 13.47
C ASP A 49 6.88 -6.28 13.69
N PHE A 50 7.51 -5.49 12.86
CA PHE A 50 8.94 -5.26 12.98
C PHE A 50 9.27 -3.81 13.33
N LEU A 51 8.55 -2.86 12.74
CA LEU A 51 8.78 -1.46 13.04
C LEU A 51 7.90 -0.95 14.18
N TYR A 52 6.86 -1.70 14.50
CA TYR A 52 5.91 -1.32 15.56
C TYR A 52 5.37 0.10 15.37
N ALA A 53 5.22 0.51 14.14
CA ALA A 53 4.57 1.77 13.86
C ALA A 53 3.07 1.57 14.03
N GLY A 54 2.42 2.41 14.80
CA GLY A 54 0.98 2.30 14.97
C GLY A 54 0.28 2.49 13.64
N ALA A 55 -0.57 1.55 13.28
CA ALA A 55 -1.29 1.62 12.02
C ALA A 55 -2.65 0.96 12.15
N ASP A 56 -3.61 1.53 11.42
CA ASP A 56 -4.90 0.88 11.26
C ASP A 56 -4.79 0.00 10.03
N VAL A 57 -5.05 -1.29 10.20
CA VAL A 57 -4.98 -2.25 9.11
C VAL A 57 -6.32 -2.96 9.00
N LYS A 58 -6.86 -2.98 7.80
CA LYS A 58 -8.09 -3.70 7.54
C LYS A 58 -7.86 -4.62 6.36
N ILE A 59 -8.10 -5.90 6.56
CA ILE A 59 -7.94 -6.90 5.52
C ILE A 59 -9.30 -7.49 5.23
N GLY A 60 -9.79 -7.22 4.03
CA GLY A 60 -11.04 -7.80 3.57
C GLY A 60 -10.78 -8.83 2.50
N GLU A 61 -11.84 -9.33 1.94
CA GLU A 61 -11.75 -10.40 0.97
C GLU A 61 -11.01 -9.94 -0.29
N ASN A 62 -11.16 -8.70 -0.67
CA ASN A 62 -10.60 -8.20 -1.91
C ASN A 62 -9.94 -6.85 -1.72
N LYS A 63 -9.50 -6.56 -0.51
CA LYS A 63 -8.96 -5.24 -0.23
C LYS A 63 -8.11 -5.27 1.02
N VAL A 64 -6.98 -4.57 0.98
CA VAL A 64 -6.14 -4.35 2.14
C VAL A 64 -5.94 -2.85 2.29
N LEU A 65 -6.19 -2.35 3.49
CA LEU A 65 -6.02 -0.94 3.80
C LEU A 65 -5.06 -0.81 4.97
N LEU A 66 -4.11 0.07 4.86
CA LEU A 66 -3.18 0.37 5.96
C LEU A 66 -2.99 1.88 6.03
N VAL A 67 -3.18 2.45 7.22
CA VAL A 67 -2.97 3.89 7.43
C VAL A 67 -2.23 4.08 8.74
N LEU A 68 -1.13 4.83 8.72
CA LEU A 68 -0.39 5.14 9.93
C LEU A 68 -1.25 6.02 10.83
N LYS A 69 -1.33 5.65 12.12
CA LYS A 69 -2.14 6.41 13.07
C LYS A 69 -1.52 7.74 13.43
N ASP A 70 -0.21 7.78 13.50
CA ASP A 70 0.49 9.00 13.91
C ASP A 70 1.70 9.19 13.00
N PRO A 71 1.47 9.73 11.81
CA PRO A 71 2.55 9.84 10.82
C PRO A 71 3.67 10.79 11.23
N ASP A 72 3.42 11.67 12.19
CA ASP A 72 4.47 12.58 12.65
C ASP A 72 5.34 11.98 13.73
N SER A 73 4.97 10.81 14.23
CA SER A 73 5.71 10.16 15.29
C SER A 73 7.07 9.66 14.79
N VAL A 74 8.04 9.63 15.70
CA VAL A 74 9.34 9.04 15.40
C VAL A 74 9.18 7.59 14.96
N MET A 75 8.24 6.87 15.56
CA MET A 75 8.00 5.47 15.20
C MET A 75 7.52 5.30 13.78
N SER A 76 6.97 6.33 13.18
CA SER A 76 6.48 6.24 11.81
C SER A 76 7.52 6.60 10.76
N MET A 77 8.69 7.06 11.15
CA MET A 77 9.68 7.51 10.18
C MET A 77 10.06 6.39 9.20
N ALA A 78 10.43 5.24 9.74
CA ALA A 78 10.82 4.13 8.87
C ALA A 78 9.62 3.58 8.11
N ALA A 79 8.45 3.58 8.73
CA ALA A 79 7.25 3.07 8.06
C ALA A 79 6.91 3.89 6.83
N LYS A 80 7.10 5.20 6.88
CA LYS A 80 6.87 6.04 5.70
C LYS A 80 7.80 5.66 4.56
N GLN A 81 9.05 5.32 4.89
CA GLN A 81 9.99 4.87 3.87
C GLN A 81 9.58 3.52 3.28
N VAL A 82 9.07 2.63 4.12
CA VAL A 82 8.61 1.33 3.64
C VAL A 82 7.43 1.50 2.69
N ILE A 83 6.51 2.40 3.01
CA ILE A 83 5.37 2.64 2.12
C ILE A 83 5.84 3.25 0.80
N ALA A 84 6.80 4.15 0.85
CA ALA A 84 7.36 4.72 -0.39
C ALA A 84 8.03 3.64 -1.24
N SER A 85 8.72 2.72 -0.60
CA SER A 85 9.34 1.60 -1.31
C SER A 85 8.28 0.69 -1.96
N PHE A 86 7.20 0.45 -1.25
CA PHE A 86 6.10 -0.33 -1.79
C PHE A 86 5.49 0.35 -3.01
N HIS A 87 5.30 1.67 -2.93
CA HIS A 87 4.79 2.43 -4.05
C HIS A 87 5.70 2.28 -5.28
N LYS A 88 7.00 2.43 -5.07
CA LYS A 88 7.97 2.28 -6.14
C LYS A 88 7.91 0.88 -6.74
N HIS A 89 7.79 -0.12 -5.89
CA HIS A 89 7.73 -1.51 -6.33
C HIS A 89 6.52 -1.72 -7.24
N LEU A 90 5.36 -1.18 -6.87
CA LEU A 90 4.18 -1.32 -7.71
C LEU A 90 4.32 -0.58 -9.03
N GLU A 91 5.02 0.55 -9.03
CA GLU A 91 5.28 1.25 -10.28
C GLU A 91 6.11 0.40 -11.24
N ILE A 92 7.09 -0.32 -10.69
CA ILE A 92 7.93 -1.19 -11.50
C ILE A 92 7.09 -2.33 -12.09
N ILE A 93 6.25 -2.95 -11.27
CA ILE A 93 5.39 -4.02 -11.76
C ILE A 93 4.44 -3.50 -12.84
N ALA A 94 3.86 -2.33 -12.60
CA ALA A 94 2.91 -1.75 -13.55
C ALA A 94 3.58 -1.43 -14.89
N ALA A 95 4.82 -1.01 -14.86
CA ALA A 95 5.54 -0.71 -16.09
C ALA A 95 5.81 -1.97 -16.90
N ASP A 96 6.09 -3.08 -16.22
CA ASP A 96 6.34 -4.35 -16.89
C ASP A 96 5.06 -5.03 -17.36
N ALA A 97 3.96 -4.78 -16.69
CA ALA A 97 2.69 -5.44 -17.00
C ALA A 97 1.61 -4.38 -17.17
N LYS A 98 1.65 -3.67 -18.28
CA LYS A 98 0.77 -2.54 -18.51
C LYS A 98 -0.68 -2.95 -18.46
N GLY A 99 -1.50 -2.08 -17.91
CA GLY A 99 -2.93 -2.32 -17.83
C GLY A 99 -3.37 -3.22 -16.69
N THR A 100 -2.45 -3.62 -15.83
CA THR A 100 -2.80 -4.53 -14.73
C THR A 100 -2.98 -3.82 -13.40
N ILE A 101 -2.32 -2.69 -13.19
CA ILE A 101 -2.40 -1.96 -11.92
C ILE A 101 -2.63 -0.49 -12.21
N GLN A 102 -3.60 0.09 -11.52
CA GLN A 102 -3.83 1.52 -11.57
C GLN A 102 -3.35 2.10 -10.23
N ILE A 103 -2.36 3.00 -10.29
CA ILE A 103 -1.77 3.58 -9.09
C ILE A 103 -2.16 5.03 -9.02
N THR A 104 -2.70 5.45 -7.89
CA THR A 104 -3.07 6.84 -7.67
C THR A 104 -2.54 7.30 -6.32
N VAL A 105 -2.38 8.61 -6.16
CA VAL A 105 -1.96 9.21 -4.89
C VAL A 105 -2.98 10.26 -4.53
N LYS A 106 -3.45 10.21 -3.30
CA LYS A 106 -4.45 11.14 -2.80
C LYS A 106 -3.86 11.90 -1.62
N GLU A 107 -3.97 13.22 -1.65
CA GLU A 107 -3.54 14.04 -0.52
C GLU A 107 -4.55 13.92 0.60
N VAL A 108 -4.06 13.79 1.82
CA VAL A 108 -4.94 13.76 2.98
C VAL A 108 -4.52 14.86 3.93
N LYS A 109 -5.49 15.33 4.71
CA LYS A 109 -5.22 16.38 5.66
C LYS A 109 -4.67 15.80 6.94
N ALA A 110 -4.15 16.69 7.77
CA ALA A 110 -3.64 16.26 9.05
C ALA A 110 -4.69 15.43 9.78
N ARG A 111 -4.20 14.39 10.41
CA ARG A 111 -5.10 13.58 11.20
C ARG A 111 -5.65 14.44 12.28
N LYS A 112 -6.86 14.25 12.50
CA LYS A 112 -7.36 14.94 13.50
C LYS A 112 -7.35 14.18 14.58
N GLY A 113 -7.05 14.08 15.10
CA GLY A 113 -6.97 13.36 16.08
C GLY A 113 -7.01 13.18 16.98
N LYS A 114 -6.82 13.55 16.49
CA LYS A 114 -6.50 13.56 16.91
C LYS A 114 -6.64 13.79 17.23
#